data_597c9155e747c3cd819c0ee189d1e7b1
#
_entry.id   597c9155e747c3cd819c0ee189d1e7b1
#
_cell.length_a   1.000
_cell.length_b   1.000
_cell.length_c   1.000
_cell.angle_alpha   90.00
_cell.angle_beta   90.00
_cell.angle_gamma   90.00
#
_symmetry.space_group_name_H-M   'P 1'
#
loop_
_entity.id
_entity.type
_entity.pdbx_description
1 polymer ?
#
loop_
_entity_poly.entity_id
_entity_poly.type
_entity_poly.pdbx_seq_one_letter_code
_entity_poly.pdbx_strand_id
1 'polypeptide(L)'
;LLNPYFGEFGGMYVPEILVPVLQQLEKAFVEAKDDPEFQREFQDLLKNYAGRPTALTLCRNLTKGTKAKIYLKREDLLHGGAHKTNQVLGQILLAKHMGKTRIIAETGAGQHGVATALACAMLDMPCRVYMGAKDVERQSPNVFRMRLMGAEVIPVQKGSCSLKDACCEAMRDWSANYENTHYLLGTAAGPHPFPTIVREFQKMIGEE
;
A
#
# COMPACT_ATOMS: atom_id res chain seq x y z
N LEU A 1 -18.43 -2.44 13.43
CA LEU A 1 -18.14 -2.87 12.07
C LEU A 1 -18.30 -1.70 11.12
N LEU A 2 -17.44 -1.63 10.10
CA LEU A 2 -17.47 -0.57 9.10
C LEU A 2 -18.55 -0.83 8.05
N ASN A 3 -19.02 0.23 7.38
CA ASN A 3 -19.88 0.04 6.21
C ASN A 3 -19.04 -0.51 5.05
N PRO A 4 -19.34 -1.69 4.48
CA PRO A 4 -18.60 -2.27 3.38
C PRO A 4 -18.89 -1.61 2.03
N TYR A 5 -19.85 -0.68 1.94
CA TYR A 5 -20.29 -0.07 0.70
C TYR A 5 -20.03 1.44 0.64
N PHE A 6 -19.77 1.91 -0.57
CA PHE A 6 -19.65 3.31 -0.98
C PHE A 6 -20.73 3.59 -2.03
N GLY A 7 -21.95 3.92 -1.58
CA GLY A 7 -23.13 3.96 -2.44
C GLY A 7 -23.47 2.55 -2.95
N GLU A 8 -23.52 2.38 -4.26
CA GLU A 8 -23.75 1.08 -4.93
C GLU A 8 -22.49 0.21 -5.12
N PHE A 9 -21.30 0.73 -4.78
CA PHE A 9 -20.02 0.05 -4.94
C PHE A 9 -19.50 -0.50 -3.62
N GLY A 10 -18.69 -1.54 -3.67
CA GLY A 10 -18.04 -2.14 -2.50
C GLY A 10 -18.46 -3.58 -2.25
N GLY A 11 -18.40 -3.99 -0.99
CA GLY A 11 -18.73 -5.35 -0.55
C GLY A 11 -17.49 -6.24 -0.36
N MET A 12 -17.72 -7.51 0.00
CA MET A 12 -16.68 -8.50 0.30
C MET A 12 -16.88 -9.74 -0.60
N TYR A 13 -16.53 -9.60 -1.87
CA TYR A 13 -16.65 -10.67 -2.87
C TYR A 13 -15.35 -11.43 -3.00
N VAL A 14 -15.14 -12.44 -2.15
CA VAL A 14 -13.96 -13.29 -2.08
C VAL A 14 -14.33 -14.75 -1.85
N PRO A 15 -13.43 -15.72 -2.09
CA PRO A 15 -13.62 -17.09 -1.63
C PRO A 15 -13.87 -17.16 -0.13
N GLU A 16 -14.74 -18.06 0.32
CA GLU A 16 -15.13 -18.18 1.73
C GLU A 16 -13.95 -18.30 2.69
N ILE A 17 -12.89 -18.98 2.28
CA ILE A 17 -11.66 -19.14 3.08
C ILE A 17 -11.03 -17.81 3.49
N LEU A 18 -11.24 -16.74 2.74
CA LEU A 18 -10.69 -15.40 3.03
C LEU A 18 -11.61 -14.52 3.88
N VAL A 19 -12.86 -14.89 4.07
CA VAL A 19 -13.82 -14.09 4.86
C VAL A 19 -13.35 -13.92 6.31
N PRO A 20 -12.92 -14.98 7.04
CA PRO A 20 -12.46 -14.82 8.42
C PRO A 20 -11.27 -13.88 8.56
N VAL A 21 -10.29 -13.93 7.64
CA VAL A 21 -9.11 -13.07 7.71
C VAL A 21 -9.44 -11.61 7.39
N LEU A 22 -10.41 -11.36 6.50
CA LEU A 22 -10.89 -9.99 6.23
C LEU A 22 -11.66 -9.42 7.43
N GLN A 23 -12.45 -10.24 8.11
CA GLN A 23 -13.13 -9.85 9.36
C GLN A 23 -12.12 -9.57 10.49
N GLN A 24 -11.06 -10.39 10.59
CA GLN A 24 -9.95 -10.14 11.52
C GLN A 24 -9.26 -8.83 11.20
N LEU A 25 -9.01 -8.55 9.92
CA LEU A 25 -8.38 -7.30 9.46
C LEU A 25 -9.26 -6.09 9.78
N GLU A 26 -10.57 -6.19 9.53
CA GLU A 26 -11.52 -5.12 9.87
C GLU A 26 -11.50 -4.81 11.36
N LYS A 27 -11.60 -5.85 12.20
CA LYS A 27 -11.57 -5.71 13.66
C LYS A 27 -10.27 -5.03 14.12
N ALA A 28 -9.13 -5.54 13.67
CA ALA A 28 -7.82 -4.98 14.02
C ALA A 28 -7.68 -3.52 13.57
N PHE A 29 -8.20 -3.16 12.41
CA PHE A 29 -8.17 -1.79 11.92
C PHE A 29 -9.06 -0.85 12.76
N VAL A 30 -10.26 -1.29 13.16
CA VAL A 30 -11.13 -0.49 14.03
C VAL A 30 -10.47 -0.27 15.38
N GLU A 31 -9.89 -1.31 15.99
CA GLU A 31 -9.16 -1.21 17.25
C GLU A 31 -7.94 -0.26 17.12
N ALA A 32 -7.13 -0.42 16.07
CA ALA A 32 -5.95 0.42 15.82
C ALA A 32 -6.31 1.91 15.58
N LYS A 33 -7.48 2.18 14.99
CA LYS A 33 -7.94 3.55 14.75
C LYS A 33 -8.17 4.31 16.05
N ASP A 34 -8.65 3.64 17.08
CA ASP A 34 -8.98 4.21 18.38
C ASP A 34 -7.86 4.01 19.41
N ASP A 35 -6.79 3.27 19.06
CA ASP A 35 -5.63 3.04 19.92
C ASP A 35 -4.63 4.21 19.85
N PRO A 36 -4.42 4.96 20.97
CA PRO A 36 -3.50 6.09 20.99
C PRO A 36 -2.03 5.69 20.77
N GLU A 37 -1.64 4.45 21.10
CA GLU A 37 -0.28 3.97 20.92
C GLU A 37 -0.01 3.70 19.43
N PHE A 38 -0.93 2.99 18.76
CA PHE A 38 -0.87 2.79 17.32
C PHE A 38 -0.83 4.11 16.56
N GLN A 39 -1.72 5.05 16.91
CA GLN A 39 -1.78 6.35 16.23
C GLN A 39 -0.49 7.15 16.43
N ARG A 40 0.11 7.11 17.61
CA ARG A 40 1.37 7.78 17.91
C ARG A 40 2.53 7.18 17.09
N GLU A 41 2.65 5.83 17.03
CA GLU A 41 3.65 5.14 16.22
C GLU A 41 3.47 5.46 14.73
N PHE A 42 2.25 5.41 14.23
CA PHE A 42 1.95 5.75 12.84
C PHE A 42 2.31 7.21 12.50
N GLN A 43 1.95 8.16 13.35
CA GLN A 43 2.30 9.58 13.16
C GLN A 43 3.81 9.81 13.23
N ASP A 44 4.51 9.12 14.12
CA ASP A 44 5.97 9.16 14.19
C ASP A 44 6.61 8.67 12.88
N LEU A 45 6.14 7.54 12.34
CA LEU A 45 6.61 7.02 11.06
C LEU A 45 6.32 7.98 9.90
N LEU A 46 5.13 8.58 9.85
CA LEU A 46 4.80 9.57 8.83
C LEU A 46 5.72 10.80 8.89
N LYS A 47 6.02 11.29 10.09
CA LYS A 47 6.83 12.48 10.30
C LYS A 47 8.32 12.19 10.12
N ASN A 48 8.86 11.23 10.87
CA ASN A 48 10.30 11.04 11.04
C ASN A 48 10.90 10.07 10.02
N TYR A 49 10.09 9.18 9.44
CA TYR A 49 10.55 8.25 8.40
C TYR A 49 10.08 8.65 7.01
N ALA A 50 8.79 8.93 6.82
CA ALA A 50 8.27 9.32 5.51
C ALA A 50 8.60 10.77 5.13
N GLY A 51 8.83 11.66 6.10
CA GLY A 51 9.18 13.07 5.87
C GLY A 51 7.97 13.98 5.67
N ARG A 52 6.84 13.67 6.32
CA ARG A 52 5.64 14.53 6.29
C ARG A 52 5.75 15.70 7.29
N PRO A 53 5.04 16.83 7.06
CA PRO A 53 4.18 17.14 5.90
C PRO A 53 4.96 17.40 4.62
N THR A 54 4.37 17.04 3.46
CA THR A 54 4.99 17.35 2.17
C THR A 54 4.72 18.80 1.74
N ALA A 55 5.67 19.39 1.01
CA ALA A 55 5.58 20.76 0.55
C ALA A 55 4.41 20.96 -0.43
N LEU A 56 3.84 22.19 -0.40
CA LEU A 56 2.93 22.70 -1.40
C LEU A 56 3.68 23.73 -2.25
N THR A 57 4.05 23.37 -3.49
CA THR A 57 4.91 24.15 -4.36
C THR A 57 4.12 24.88 -5.44
N LEU A 58 4.23 26.21 -5.50
CA LEU A 58 3.63 27.00 -6.57
C LEU A 58 4.40 26.83 -7.89
N CYS A 59 3.70 26.41 -8.93
CA CYS A 59 4.23 26.22 -10.29
C CYS A 59 4.20 27.53 -11.07
N ARG A 60 5.18 28.41 -10.84
CA ARG A 60 5.20 29.77 -11.42
C ARG A 60 5.24 29.80 -12.95
N ASN A 61 5.95 28.86 -13.57
CA ASN A 61 6.09 28.81 -15.03
C ASN A 61 4.85 28.22 -15.73
N LEU A 62 4.18 27.26 -15.11
CA LEU A 62 2.96 26.62 -15.65
C LEU A 62 1.78 27.60 -15.72
N THR A 63 1.78 28.62 -14.88
CA THR A 63 0.69 29.59 -14.79
C THR A 63 1.00 30.91 -15.50
N LYS A 64 2.19 30.99 -16.14
CA LYS A 64 2.63 32.19 -16.85
C LYS A 64 1.66 32.54 -17.99
N GLY A 65 1.12 33.77 -17.97
CA GLY A 65 0.12 34.21 -18.96
C GLY A 65 -1.32 33.82 -18.64
N THR A 66 -1.59 33.22 -17.48
CA THR A 66 -2.95 32.89 -17.00
C THR A 66 -3.26 33.58 -15.67
N LYS A 67 -4.54 33.59 -15.26
CA LYS A 67 -4.97 34.06 -13.93
C LYS A 67 -4.97 32.91 -12.89
N ALA A 68 -4.71 31.68 -13.30
CA ALA A 68 -4.72 30.53 -12.44
C ALA A 68 -3.45 30.44 -11.59
N LYS A 69 -3.56 29.88 -10.38
CA LYS A 69 -2.43 29.48 -9.55
C LYS A 69 -2.47 27.97 -9.42
N ILE A 70 -1.40 27.30 -9.86
CA ILE A 70 -1.28 25.85 -9.79
C ILE A 70 -0.26 25.51 -8.71
N TYR A 71 -0.67 24.68 -7.77
CA TYR A 71 0.18 24.17 -6.71
C TYR A 71 0.33 22.64 -6.86
N LEU A 72 1.52 22.15 -6.58
CA LEU A 72 1.80 20.72 -6.48
C LEU A 72 1.95 20.34 -5.01
N LYS A 73 1.15 19.38 -4.56
CA LYS A 73 1.37 18.66 -3.30
C LYS A 73 2.47 17.63 -3.56
N ARG A 74 3.65 17.83 -2.97
CA ARG A 74 4.89 17.18 -3.37
C ARG A 74 5.06 15.78 -2.74
N GLU A 75 4.17 14.85 -3.06
CA GLU A 75 4.27 13.46 -2.61
C GLU A 75 5.47 12.70 -3.22
N ASP A 76 6.09 13.25 -4.25
CA ASP A 76 7.36 12.79 -4.81
C ASP A 76 8.56 13.01 -3.87
N LEU A 77 8.45 13.89 -2.88
CA LEU A 77 9.47 14.14 -1.87
C LEU A 77 9.40 13.21 -0.67
N LEU A 78 8.35 12.39 -0.56
CA LEU A 78 8.29 11.37 0.47
C LEU A 78 9.45 10.37 0.33
N HIS A 79 9.90 9.84 1.45
CA HIS A 79 10.81 8.71 1.45
C HIS A 79 10.22 7.54 0.65
N GLY A 80 10.96 7.06 -0.34
CA GLY A 80 10.44 6.10 -1.34
C GLY A 80 10.08 6.75 -2.69
N GLY A 81 9.79 8.06 -2.72
CA GLY A 81 9.59 8.85 -3.96
C GLY A 81 8.15 8.85 -4.48
N ALA A 82 7.15 8.43 -3.68
CA ALA A 82 5.75 8.48 -4.07
C ALA A 82 4.79 8.41 -2.86
N HIS A 83 3.54 8.79 -3.09
CA HIS A 83 2.46 8.77 -2.11
C HIS A 83 2.17 7.39 -1.48
N LYS A 84 2.60 6.31 -2.10
CA LYS A 84 2.33 4.94 -1.64
C LYS A 84 2.86 4.66 -0.23
N THR A 85 3.96 5.31 0.16
CA THR A 85 4.57 5.15 1.48
C THR A 85 3.59 5.43 2.61
N ASN A 86 2.68 6.38 2.46
CA ASN A 86 1.71 6.74 3.50
C ASN A 86 0.89 5.54 3.98
N GLN A 87 0.12 4.96 3.08
CA GLN A 87 -0.78 3.86 3.41
C GLN A 87 -0.03 2.54 3.67
N VAL A 88 1.14 2.35 3.06
CA VAL A 88 1.97 1.18 3.30
C VAL A 88 2.46 1.14 4.74
N LEU A 89 2.92 2.26 5.30
CA LEU A 89 3.33 2.36 6.70
C LEU A 89 2.17 2.01 7.66
N GLY A 90 0.96 2.51 7.39
CA GLY A 90 -0.21 2.17 8.19
C GLY A 90 -0.57 0.68 8.10
N GLN A 91 -0.57 0.12 6.90
CA GLN A 91 -0.92 -1.30 6.71
C GLN A 91 0.12 -2.26 7.29
N ILE A 92 1.42 -1.96 7.16
CA ILE A 92 2.46 -2.85 7.73
C ILE A 92 2.46 -2.81 9.25
N LEU A 93 2.23 -1.63 9.84
CA LEU A 93 2.08 -1.48 11.28
C LEU A 93 0.86 -2.28 11.78
N LEU A 94 -0.27 -2.19 11.07
CA LEU A 94 -1.47 -2.97 11.37
C LEU A 94 -1.18 -4.49 11.27
N ALA A 95 -0.48 -4.93 10.23
CA ALA A 95 -0.09 -6.33 10.06
C ALA A 95 0.78 -6.84 11.21
N LYS A 96 1.74 -6.01 11.67
CA LYS A 96 2.58 -6.30 12.85
C LYS A 96 1.74 -6.45 14.12
N HIS A 97 0.80 -5.52 14.36
CA HIS A 97 -0.14 -5.60 15.50
C HIS A 97 -1.05 -6.84 15.45
N MET A 98 -1.38 -7.31 14.24
CA MET A 98 -2.11 -8.57 14.04
C MET A 98 -1.24 -9.82 14.22
N GLY A 99 0.06 -9.70 14.48
CA GLY A 99 1.00 -10.81 14.59
C GLY A 99 1.34 -11.48 13.27
N LYS A 100 1.11 -10.80 12.14
CA LYS A 100 1.53 -11.32 10.83
C LYS A 100 3.06 -11.26 10.70
N THR A 101 3.64 -12.32 10.15
CA THR A 101 5.10 -12.49 10.07
C THR A 101 5.63 -12.39 8.64
N ARG A 102 4.77 -12.18 7.66
CA ARG A 102 5.11 -12.10 6.24
C ARG A 102 4.18 -11.13 5.52
N ILE A 103 4.74 -10.35 4.60
CA ILE A 103 4.01 -9.43 3.74
C ILE A 103 4.10 -9.89 2.29
N ILE A 104 2.97 -9.84 1.60
CA ILE A 104 2.92 -9.95 0.14
C ILE A 104 2.25 -8.72 -0.45
N ALA A 105 2.64 -8.36 -1.66
CA ALA A 105 2.03 -7.27 -2.42
C ALA A 105 2.05 -7.59 -3.92
N GLU A 106 1.19 -6.94 -4.67
CA GLU A 106 1.25 -6.83 -6.13
C GLU A 106 1.79 -5.46 -6.54
N THR A 107 2.35 -5.36 -7.72
CA THR A 107 2.74 -4.06 -8.28
C THR A 107 2.74 -4.10 -9.81
N GLY A 108 2.37 -2.98 -10.45
CA GLY A 108 2.49 -2.76 -11.89
C GLY A 108 3.69 -1.90 -12.21
N ALA A 109 3.58 -0.57 -12.05
CA ALA A 109 4.68 0.38 -12.28
C ALA A 109 5.84 0.26 -11.25
N GLY A 110 5.67 -0.52 -10.20
CA GLY A 110 6.71 -0.80 -9.20
C GLY A 110 6.68 0.09 -7.95
N GLN A 111 5.99 1.22 -7.95
CA GLN A 111 6.02 2.16 -6.82
C GLN A 111 5.41 1.57 -5.54
N HIS A 112 4.32 0.82 -5.66
CA HIS A 112 3.74 0.14 -4.51
C HIS A 112 4.68 -0.94 -3.95
N GLY A 113 5.27 -1.74 -4.84
CA GLY A 113 6.27 -2.74 -4.45
C GLY A 113 7.49 -2.13 -3.76
N VAL A 114 7.99 -1.00 -4.26
CA VAL A 114 9.11 -0.26 -3.63
C VAL A 114 8.72 0.24 -2.24
N ALA A 115 7.54 0.84 -2.08
CA ALA A 115 7.08 1.30 -0.78
C ALA A 115 6.89 0.14 0.21
N THR A 116 6.34 -1.00 -0.26
CA THR A 116 6.17 -2.21 0.55
C THR A 116 7.53 -2.78 0.97
N ALA A 117 8.47 -2.94 0.04
CA ALA A 117 9.82 -3.41 0.35
C ALA A 117 10.55 -2.51 1.35
N LEU A 118 10.40 -1.18 1.20
CA LEU A 118 10.95 -0.18 2.10
C LEU A 118 10.44 -0.36 3.54
N ALA A 119 9.13 -0.46 3.70
CA ALA A 119 8.51 -0.62 5.01
C ALA A 119 8.82 -1.99 5.64
N CYS A 120 8.88 -3.05 4.82
CA CYS A 120 9.26 -4.37 5.28
C CYS A 120 10.72 -4.42 5.76
N ALA A 121 11.64 -3.78 5.04
CA ALA A 121 13.04 -3.65 5.46
C ALA A 121 13.18 -2.90 6.79
N MET A 122 12.37 -1.84 7.00
CA MET A 122 12.36 -1.07 8.25
C MET A 122 11.92 -1.90 9.45
N LEU A 123 10.94 -2.80 9.28
CA LEU A 123 10.37 -3.63 10.35
C LEU A 123 10.93 -5.07 10.41
N ASP A 124 11.95 -5.36 9.60
CA ASP A 124 12.55 -6.71 9.48
C ASP A 124 11.50 -7.80 9.16
N MET A 125 10.61 -7.50 8.22
CA MET A 125 9.55 -8.43 7.79
C MET A 125 9.83 -9.02 6.41
N PRO A 126 9.77 -10.34 6.23
CA PRO A 126 9.85 -10.98 4.91
C PRO A 126 8.82 -10.41 3.94
N CYS A 127 9.29 -10.03 2.75
CA CYS A 127 8.48 -9.36 1.72
C CYS A 127 8.56 -10.09 0.39
N ARG A 128 7.41 -10.41 -0.19
CA ARG A 128 7.31 -10.93 -1.56
C ARG A 128 6.41 -10.03 -2.40
N VAL A 129 6.91 -9.63 -3.55
CA VAL A 129 6.20 -8.73 -4.48
C VAL A 129 5.96 -9.44 -5.80
N TYR A 130 4.69 -9.58 -6.19
CA TYR A 130 4.26 -10.12 -7.48
C TYR A 130 4.19 -9.01 -8.50
N MET A 131 4.81 -9.21 -9.66
CA MET A 131 4.87 -8.22 -10.73
C MET A 131 4.79 -8.92 -12.09
N GLY A 132 3.99 -8.39 -13.02
CA GLY A 132 3.92 -8.94 -14.37
C GLY A 132 5.30 -8.96 -15.03
N ALA A 133 5.66 -10.06 -15.73
CA ALA A 133 7.00 -10.22 -16.31
C ALA A 133 7.37 -9.07 -17.26
N LYS A 134 6.40 -8.57 -18.06
CA LYS A 134 6.61 -7.39 -18.92
C LYS A 134 6.90 -6.12 -18.13
N ASP A 135 6.25 -5.97 -16.97
CA ASP A 135 6.46 -4.81 -16.11
C ASP A 135 7.80 -4.90 -15.38
N VAL A 136 8.25 -6.11 -15.02
CA VAL A 136 9.60 -6.36 -14.44
C VAL A 136 10.69 -5.83 -15.38
N GLU A 137 10.58 -6.08 -16.68
CA GLU A 137 11.54 -5.59 -17.66
C GLU A 137 11.47 -4.06 -17.82
N ARG A 138 10.24 -3.52 -17.98
CA ARG A 138 10.01 -2.08 -18.19
C ARG A 138 10.42 -1.23 -17.00
N GLN A 139 10.24 -1.74 -15.79
CA GLN A 139 10.43 -1.04 -14.53
C GLN A 139 11.66 -1.57 -13.77
N SER A 140 12.69 -1.98 -14.49
CA SER A 140 13.90 -2.56 -13.91
C SER A 140 14.54 -1.71 -12.79
N PRO A 141 14.52 -0.36 -12.81
CA PRO A 141 15.03 0.43 -11.69
C PRO A 141 14.24 0.22 -10.39
N ASN A 142 12.91 0.08 -10.46
CA ASN A 142 12.09 -0.21 -9.29
C ASN A 142 12.29 -1.65 -8.80
N VAL A 143 12.45 -2.60 -9.73
CA VAL A 143 12.79 -4.00 -9.38
C VAL A 143 14.13 -4.07 -8.65
N PHE A 144 15.15 -3.33 -9.12
CA PHE A 144 16.43 -3.23 -8.45
C PHE A 144 16.28 -2.68 -7.02
N ARG A 145 15.51 -1.61 -6.85
CA ARG A 145 15.25 -1.01 -5.52
C ARG A 145 14.58 -2.00 -4.57
N MET A 146 13.55 -2.72 -5.03
CA MET A 146 12.87 -3.74 -4.22
C MET A 146 13.84 -4.84 -3.75
N ARG A 147 14.66 -5.36 -4.65
CA ARG A 147 15.67 -6.38 -4.34
C ARG A 147 16.76 -5.87 -3.41
N LEU A 148 17.21 -4.64 -3.59
CA LEU A 148 18.20 -4.00 -2.71
C LEU A 148 17.69 -3.90 -1.26
N MET A 149 16.38 -3.73 -1.08
CA MET A 149 15.72 -3.70 0.24
C MET A 149 15.32 -5.10 0.75
N GLY A 150 15.79 -6.17 0.11
CA GLY A 150 15.57 -7.54 0.54
C GLY A 150 14.24 -8.18 0.11
N ALA A 151 13.42 -7.51 -0.69
CA ALA A 151 12.18 -8.09 -1.18
C ALA A 151 12.43 -9.13 -2.30
N GLU A 152 11.71 -10.24 -2.23
CA GLU A 152 11.64 -11.22 -3.30
C GLU A 152 10.67 -10.73 -4.37
N VAL A 153 11.14 -10.43 -5.58
CA VAL A 153 10.29 -10.03 -6.71
C VAL A 153 10.01 -11.22 -7.59
N ILE A 154 8.73 -11.60 -7.71
CA ILE A 154 8.25 -12.75 -8.48
C ILE A 154 7.70 -12.28 -9.82
N PRO A 155 8.37 -12.56 -10.95
CA PRO A 155 7.85 -12.29 -12.28
C PRO A 155 6.67 -13.22 -12.60
N VAL A 156 5.51 -12.66 -12.88
CA VAL A 156 4.33 -13.43 -13.27
C VAL A 156 4.28 -13.53 -14.78
N GLN A 157 4.43 -14.76 -15.30
CA GLN A 157 4.47 -15.06 -16.74
C GLN A 157 3.11 -15.52 -17.31
N LYS A 158 2.11 -15.71 -16.44
CA LYS A 158 0.76 -16.16 -16.85
C LYS A 158 -0.06 -15.02 -17.46
N GLY A 159 -1.04 -15.36 -18.27
CA GLY A 159 -1.99 -14.42 -18.85
C GLY A 159 -1.32 -13.38 -19.74
N SER A 160 -1.64 -12.12 -19.52
CA SER A 160 -1.06 -10.96 -20.24
C SER A 160 0.28 -10.49 -19.68
N CYS A 161 0.77 -11.13 -18.61
CA CYS A 161 1.97 -10.72 -17.84
C CYS A 161 1.84 -9.29 -17.26
N SER A 162 0.64 -8.94 -16.81
CA SER A 162 0.27 -7.58 -16.34
C SER A 162 -0.04 -7.55 -14.84
N LEU A 163 -0.37 -6.36 -14.34
CA LEU A 163 -0.82 -6.14 -12.96
C LEU A 163 -1.99 -7.06 -12.57
N LYS A 164 -2.95 -7.31 -13.46
CA LYS A 164 -4.07 -8.23 -13.18
C LYS A 164 -3.59 -9.63 -12.82
N ASP A 165 -2.61 -10.13 -13.58
CA ASP A 165 -2.06 -11.46 -13.36
C ASP A 165 -1.24 -11.51 -12.07
N ALA A 166 -0.52 -10.43 -11.75
CA ALA A 166 0.18 -10.25 -10.47
C ALA A 166 -0.80 -10.27 -9.28
N CYS A 167 -1.94 -9.57 -9.37
CA CYS A 167 -3.00 -9.63 -8.36
C CYS A 167 -3.52 -11.05 -8.17
N CYS A 168 -3.76 -11.80 -9.27
CA CYS A 168 -4.24 -13.18 -9.20
C CYS A 168 -3.24 -14.09 -8.49
N GLU A 169 -1.94 -13.96 -8.75
CA GLU A 169 -0.91 -14.76 -8.06
C GLU A 169 -0.75 -14.37 -6.59
N ALA A 170 -0.79 -13.07 -6.27
CA ALA A 170 -0.79 -12.60 -4.89
C ALA A 170 -1.98 -13.16 -4.10
N MET A 171 -3.18 -13.14 -4.68
CA MET A 171 -4.38 -13.72 -4.07
C MET A 171 -4.29 -15.23 -3.85
N ARG A 172 -3.65 -15.97 -4.78
CA ARG A 172 -3.41 -17.42 -4.61
C ARG A 172 -2.45 -17.69 -3.45
N ASP A 173 -1.35 -16.96 -3.39
CA ASP A 173 -0.41 -17.07 -2.27
C ASP A 173 -1.10 -16.72 -0.95
N TRP A 174 -1.86 -15.62 -0.92
CA TRP A 174 -2.57 -15.22 0.28
C TRP A 174 -3.58 -16.27 0.73
N SER A 175 -4.38 -16.82 -0.18
CA SER A 175 -5.35 -17.88 0.13
C SER A 175 -4.72 -19.13 0.73
N ALA A 176 -3.47 -19.42 0.38
CA ALA A 176 -2.72 -20.56 0.91
C ALA A 176 -2.01 -20.28 2.25
N ASN A 177 -1.74 -19.00 2.57
CA ASN A 177 -0.87 -18.60 3.68
C ASN A 177 -1.45 -17.46 4.55
N TYR A 178 -2.76 -17.22 4.51
CA TYR A 178 -3.41 -16.06 5.15
C TYR A 178 -3.22 -16.00 6.67
N GLU A 179 -2.96 -17.12 7.33
CA GLU A 179 -2.80 -17.16 8.79
C GLU A 179 -1.62 -16.30 9.25
N ASN A 180 -0.48 -16.41 8.58
CA ASN A 180 0.75 -15.68 8.93
C ASN A 180 1.08 -14.53 7.97
N THR A 181 0.35 -14.38 6.88
CA THR A 181 0.64 -13.45 5.79
C THR A 181 -0.40 -12.33 5.71
N HIS A 182 0.06 -11.08 5.63
CA HIS A 182 -0.79 -9.97 5.24
C HIS A 182 -0.61 -9.63 3.75
N TYR A 183 -1.72 -9.55 3.03
CA TYR A 183 -1.74 -9.02 1.67
C TYR A 183 -1.87 -7.49 1.73
N LEU A 184 -0.78 -6.79 1.45
CA LEU A 184 -0.70 -5.35 1.49
C LEU A 184 -1.17 -4.77 0.15
N LEU A 185 -2.45 -4.43 0.06
CA LEU A 185 -3.09 -3.93 -1.16
C LEU A 185 -2.70 -2.47 -1.43
N GLY A 186 -2.38 -2.16 -2.69
CA GLY A 186 -1.77 -0.88 -3.07
C GLY A 186 -2.72 0.26 -3.40
N THR A 187 -4.04 0.04 -3.39
CA THR A 187 -5.03 1.05 -3.82
C THR A 187 -6.35 0.88 -3.06
N ALA A 188 -7.19 1.93 -3.08
CA ALA A 188 -8.53 1.90 -2.49
C ALA A 188 -9.49 1.08 -3.38
N ALA A 189 -9.19 -0.20 -3.57
CA ALA A 189 -9.94 -1.17 -4.34
C ALA A 189 -9.89 -2.54 -3.62
N GLY A 190 -10.52 -3.56 -4.23
CA GLY A 190 -10.55 -4.91 -3.66
C GLY A 190 -11.67 -5.10 -2.64
N PRO A 191 -11.67 -6.22 -1.91
CA PRO A 191 -12.73 -6.55 -0.96
C PRO A 191 -12.67 -5.65 0.28
N HIS A 192 -13.83 -5.41 0.88
CA HIS A 192 -13.89 -4.82 2.21
C HIS A 192 -13.03 -5.64 3.20
N PRO A 193 -12.22 -5.02 4.10
CA PRO A 193 -12.17 -3.59 4.45
C PRO A 193 -11.07 -2.77 3.73
N PHE A 194 -10.34 -3.34 2.75
CA PHE A 194 -9.20 -2.69 2.11
C PHE A 194 -9.47 -1.27 1.59
N PRO A 195 -10.59 -0.98 0.88
CA PRO A 195 -10.83 0.38 0.39
C PRO A 195 -10.86 1.43 1.51
N THR A 196 -11.47 1.09 2.64
CA THR A 196 -11.52 1.97 3.81
C THR A 196 -10.16 2.13 4.45
N ILE A 197 -9.41 1.04 4.65
CA ILE A 197 -8.07 1.05 5.23
C ILE A 197 -7.12 1.93 4.40
N VAL A 198 -7.07 1.70 3.09
CA VAL A 198 -6.20 2.48 2.19
C VAL A 198 -6.60 3.96 2.19
N ARG A 199 -7.91 4.28 2.15
CA ARG A 199 -8.39 5.65 2.22
C ARG A 199 -7.94 6.33 3.52
N GLU A 200 -8.15 5.71 4.66
CA GLU A 200 -7.82 6.29 5.97
C GLU A 200 -6.30 6.52 6.12
N PHE A 201 -5.49 5.57 5.69
CA PHE A 201 -4.02 5.70 5.73
C PHE A 201 -3.44 6.56 4.59
N GLN A 202 -4.27 7.13 3.72
CA GLN A 202 -3.85 7.98 2.61
C GLN A 202 -4.39 9.42 2.73
N LYS A 203 -5.39 9.66 3.59
CA LYS A 203 -6.14 10.92 3.66
C LYS A 203 -5.33 12.13 4.10
N MET A 204 -4.21 11.94 4.83
CA MET A 204 -3.37 13.05 5.32
C MET A 204 -2.87 13.97 4.19
N ILE A 205 -2.82 13.51 2.95
CA ILE A 205 -2.48 14.36 1.80
C ILE A 205 -3.42 15.56 1.68
N GLY A 206 -4.70 15.34 1.99
CA GLY A 206 -5.73 16.37 1.94
C GLY A 206 -5.97 17.10 3.27
N GLU A 207 -5.44 16.57 4.38
CA GLU A 207 -5.54 17.17 5.71
C GLU A 207 -4.45 18.22 5.96
N GLU A 208 -3.32 18.12 5.29
CA GLU A 208 -2.20 19.08 5.30
C GLU A 208 -2.46 20.26 4.37
#